data_aabb58ae87f93e7c2f11e89ccb7c05ba
#
_entry.id   aabb58ae87f93e7c2f11e89ccb7c05ba
#
_cell.length_a   1.000
_cell.length_b   1.000
_cell.length_c   1.000
_cell.angle_alpha   90.00
_cell.angle_beta   90.00
_cell.angle_gamma   90.00
#
_symmetry.space_group_name_H-M   'P 1'
#
loop_
_entity.id
_entity.type
_entity.pdbx_description
1 polymer ?
#
loop_
_entity_poly.entity_id
_entity_poly.type
_entity_poly.pdbx_seq_one_letter_code
_entity_poly.pdbx_strand_id
1 'polypeptide(L)'
;MINEKDLDIISEVKQQLGNLTKEDGLTTGTIRAISSRVFKIIKDKDINNVLSLCEELLDEKRWELGVVAYDWAFRMKKQYTDETFYIFERWLKKYVTGWGDCDDFCTHAFGELLSQNNSLFNQVIEWTNHPDFWVRRAAAVILIYPIKKGKFQDIDPFIIADKLMQDSHHLVLKGYGWMLKVLSSIQKDEVYRYLVINKNVMPRVSLRYAIEKFSKDEKVILMEK
;
A
#
# COMPACT_ATOMS: atom_id res chain seq x y z
N MET A 1 -8.81 27.97 0.79
CA MET A 1 -7.82 29.06 0.68
C MET A 1 -6.58 28.58 1.44
N ILE A 2 -5.49 28.38 0.72
CA ILE A 2 -4.20 27.96 1.31
C ILE A 2 -3.67 29.12 2.17
N ASN A 3 -3.29 28.82 3.39
CA ASN A 3 -2.77 29.81 4.32
C ASN A 3 -1.28 30.05 3.97
N GLU A 4 -0.74 31.30 4.05
CA GLU A 4 0.68 31.58 3.82
C GLU A 4 1.63 30.70 4.66
N LYS A 5 1.16 30.22 5.81
CA LYS A 5 1.89 29.29 6.70
C LYS A 5 2.00 27.87 6.13
N ASP A 6 1.08 27.45 5.30
CA ASP A 6 1.06 26.12 4.69
C ASP A 6 2.02 26.06 3.51
N LEU A 7 2.16 27.15 2.76
CA LEU A 7 3.20 27.35 1.75
C LEU A 7 4.61 27.22 2.32
N ASP A 8 4.81 27.68 3.55
CA ASP A 8 6.08 27.57 4.27
C ASP A 8 6.45 26.09 4.56
N ILE A 9 5.48 25.26 4.97
CA ILE A 9 5.69 23.83 5.28
C ILE A 9 6.07 23.03 4.03
N ILE A 10 5.38 23.25 2.91
CA ILE A 10 5.69 22.57 1.64
C ILE A 10 7.08 22.98 1.12
N SER A 11 7.39 24.27 1.21
CA SER A 11 8.71 24.80 0.83
C SER A 11 9.82 24.19 1.69
N GLU A 12 9.60 24.03 2.99
CA GLU A 12 10.56 23.42 3.92
C GLU A 12 10.84 21.95 3.54
N VAL A 13 9.79 21.17 3.21
CA VAL A 13 9.96 19.79 2.70
C VAL A 13 10.85 19.77 1.46
N LYS A 14 10.52 20.62 0.48
CA LYS A 14 11.27 20.69 -0.79
C LYS A 14 12.73 21.11 -0.57
N GLN A 15 12.97 22.08 0.29
CA GLN A 15 14.32 22.55 0.63
C GLN A 15 15.14 21.45 1.31
N GLN A 16 14.57 20.76 2.32
CA GLN A 16 15.30 19.71 3.01
C GLN A 16 15.59 18.51 2.10
N LEU A 17 14.68 18.16 1.20
CA LEU A 17 14.92 17.12 0.19
C LEU A 17 15.98 17.55 -0.83
N GLY A 18 15.95 18.81 -1.26
CA GLY A 18 16.94 19.37 -2.19
C GLY A 18 18.36 19.47 -1.61
N ASN A 19 18.47 19.53 -0.30
CA ASN A 19 19.76 19.59 0.41
C ASN A 19 20.39 18.21 0.66
N LEU A 20 19.72 17.11 0.29
CA LEU A 20 20.31 15.77 0.38
C LEU A 20 21.52 15.67 -0.56
N THR A 21 22.66 15.27 -0.01
CA THR A 21 23.87 15.03 -0.79
C THR A 21 23.77 13.74 -1.60
N LYS A 22 24.65 13.56 -2.59
CA LYS A 22 24.78 12.29 -3.30
C LYS A 22 25.19 11.14 -2.36
N GLU A 23 25.89 11.43 -1.28
CA GLU A 23 26.36 10.47 -0.27
C GLU A 23 25.20 10.02 0.64
N ASP A 24 24.31 10.95 1.04
CA ASP A 24 23.13 10.61 1.84
C ASP A 24 22.15 9.69 1.08
N GLY A 25 22.10 9.83 -0.24
CA GLY A 25 21.21 9.11 -1.13
C GLY A 25 19.73 9.42 -0.91
N LEU A 26 18.95 9.41 -1.97
CA LEU A 26 17.49 9.58 -1.90
C LEU A 26 16.84 8.21 -1.64
N THR A 27 16.78 7.80 -0.37
CA THR A 27 16.14 6.54 0.04
C THR A 27 14.84 6.82 0.80
N THR A 28 13.93 5.83 0.85
CA THR A 28 12.72 5.94 1.68
C THR A 28 13.05 6.27 3.14
N GLY A 29 14.17 5.76 3.67
CA GLY A 29 14.62 6.03 5.03
C GLY A 29 15.00 7.50 5.26
N THR A 30 15.83 8.07 4.36
CA THR A 30 16.25 9.49 4.43
C THR A 30 15.07 10.43 4.24
N ILE A 31 14.15 10.10 3.30
CA ILE A 31 12.92 10.88 3.07
C ILE A 31 12.03 10.87 4.32
N ARG A 32 11.81 9.71 4.96
CA ARG A 32 11.00 9.61 6.19
C ARG A 32 11.62 10.31 7.38
N ALA A 33 12.94 10.39 7.45
CA ALA A 33 13.62 11.20 8.49
C ALA A 33 13.30 12.70 8.32
N ILE A 34 13.32 13.22 7.08
CA ILE A 34 12.91 14.59 6.75
C ILE A 34 11.41 14.76 7.05
N SER A 35 10.57 13.88 6.54
CA SER A 35 9.12 13.87 6.81
C SER A 35 8.83 14.02 8.30
N SER A 36 9.51 13.21 9.13
CA SER A 36 9.33 13.25 10.58
C SER A 36 9.73 14.58 11.22
N ARG A 37 10.80 15.21 10.73
CA ARG A 37 11.25 16.52 11.24
C ARG A 37 10.25 17.62 10.88
N VAL A 38 9.86 17.70 9.62
CA VAL A 38 8.94 18.74 9.14
C VAL A 38 7.53 18.54 9.71
N PHE A 39 7.05 17.29 9.88
CA PHE A 39 5.76 17.04 10.52
C PHE A 39 5.66 17.66 11.94
N LYS A 40 6.76 17.74 12.68
CA LYS A 40 6.76 18.32 14.05
C LYS A 40 6.44 19.81 14.06
N ILE A 41 6.79 20.54 13.02
CA ILE A 41 6.57 21.99 12.93
C ILE A 41 5.20 22.37 12.39
N ILE A 42 4.43 21.42 11.84
CA ILE A 42 3.01 21.62 11.51
C ILE A 42 2.27 21.98 12.79
N LYS A 43 1.68 23.17 12.83
CA LYS A 43 0.99 23.70 14.02
C LYS A 43 -0.38 23.11 14.17
N ASP A 44 -1.15 23.14 13.10
CA ASP A 44 -2.50 22.55 13.06
C ASP A 44 -2.41 21.11 12.54
N LYS A 45 -2.64 20.15 13.43
CA LYS A 45 -2.66 18.71 13.16
C LYS A 45 -4.10 18.18 13.12
N ASP A 46 -5.05 19.01 12.67
CA ASP A 46 -6.34 18.49 12.20
C ASP A 46 -6.13 17.68 10.93
N ILE A 47 -6.87 16.57 10.79
CA ILE A 47 -6.70 15.66 9.66
C ILE A 47 -6.96 16.34 8.32
N ASN A 48 -7.97 17.21 8.22
CA ASN A 48 -8.30 17.88 6.97
C ASN A 48 -7.16 18.81 6.52
N ASN A 49 -6.56 19.53 7.47
CA ASN A 49 -5.41 20.37 7.19
C ASN A 49 -4.20 19.54 6.72
N VAL A 50 -3.88 18.46 7.44
CA VAL A 50 -2.74 17.62 7.07
C VAL A 50 -2.97 16.92 5.74
N LEU A 51 -4.18 16.42 5.44
CA LEU A 51 -4.49 15.79 4.15
C LEU A 51 -4.45 16.80 3.00
N SER A 52 -4.81 18.07 3.25
CA SER A 52 -4.63 19.15 2.25
C SER A 52 -3.15 19.35 1.91
N LEU A 53 -2.27 19.43 2.92
CA LEU A 53 -0.81 19.52 2.70
C LEU A 53 -0.28 18.28 1.94
N CYS A 54 -0.81 17.09 2.25
CA CYS A 54 -0.45 15.87 1.52
C CYS A 54 -0.85 15.97 0.04
N GLU A 55 -2.03 16.49 -0.29
CA GLU A 55 -2.46 16.65 -1.68
C GLU A 55 -1.56 17.63 -2.45
N GLU A 56 -1.11 18.72 -1.83
CA GLU A 56 -0.17 19.64 -2.46
C GLU A 56 1.17 18.97 -2.79
N LEU A 57 1.66 18.12 -1.90
CA LEU A 57 2.87 17.32 -2.17
C LEU A 57 2.65 16.31 -3.30
N LEU A 58 1.49 15.65 -3.33
CA LEU A 58 1.13 14.64 -4.34
C LEU A 58 0.91 15.25 -5.73
N ASP A 59 0.39 16.48 -5.82
CA ASP A 59 0.18 17.19 -7.10
C ASP A 59 1.49 17.47 -7.86
N GLU A 60 2.63 17.50 -7.18
CA GLU A 60 3.96 17.60 -7.79
C GLU A 60 4.39 16.34 -8.56
N LYS A 61 3.73 15.20 -8.33
CA LYS A 61 4.00 13.90 -8.99
C LYS A 61 5.46 13.43 -8.88
N ARG A 62 6.11 13.77 -7.79
CA ARG A 62 7.48 13.36 -7.46
C ARG A 62 7.44 12.28 -6.40
N TRP A 63 8.13 11.16 -6.64
CA TRP A 63 8.12 10.00 -5.74
C TRP A 63 8.47 10.35 -4.29
N GLU A 64 9.52 11.13 -4.07
CA GLU A 64 9.97 11.50 -2.73
C GLU A 64 8.94 12.36 -1.97
N LEU A 65 8.17 13.19 -2.67
CA LEU A 65 7.08 13.97 -2.07
C LEU A 65 5.88 13.07 -1.76
N GLY A 66 5.62 12.05 -2.59
CA GLY A 66 4.64 11.03 -2.30
C GLY A 66 4.93 10.26 -1.01
N VAL A 67 6.20 9.87 -0.79
CA VAL A 67 6.62 9.21 0.45
C VAL A 67 6.34 10.10 1.67
N VAL A 68 6.58 11.42 1.59
CA VAL A 68 6.27 12.37 2.68
C VAL A 68 4.77 12.44 2.92
N ALA A 69 3.98 12.58 1.85
CA ALA A 69 2.52 12.68 1.93
C ALA A 69 1.91 11.43 2.58
N TYR A 70 2.31 10.23 2.15
CA TYR A 70 1.79 8.98 2.71
C TYR A 70 2.24 8.77 4.16
N ASP A 71 3.45 9.20 4.54
CA ASP A 71 3.90 9.17 5.94
C ASP A 71 3.10 10.13 6.83
N TRP A 72 2.81 11.34 6.34
CA TRP A 72 1.98 12.29 7.07
C TRP A 72 0.53 11.80 7.22
N ALA A 73 -0.05 11.29 6.15
CA ALA A 73 -1.37 10.66 6.22
C ALA A 73 -1.38 9.52 7.25
N PHE A 74 -0.39 8.64 7.26
CA PHE A 74 -0.28 7.56 8.26
C PHE A 74 -0.18 8.07 9.69
N ARG A 75 0.48 9.21 9.94
CA ARG A 75 0.57 9.82 11.28
C ARG A 75 -0.77 10.30 11.79
N MET A 76 -1.71 10.60 10.90
CA MET A 76 -3.07 11.04 11.24
C MET A 76 -4.04 9.88 11.53
N LYS A 77 -3.62 8.65 11.54
CA LYS A 77 -4.43 7.42 11.64
C LYS A 77 -5.41 7.37 12.81
N LYS A 78 -5.18 8.12 13.89
CA LYS A 78 -6.12 8.21 15.03
C LYS A 78 -7.35 9.08 14.74
N GLN A 79 -7.32 9.85 13.65
CA GLN A 79 -8.40 10.72 13.20
C GLN A 79 -9.09 10.22 11.92
N TYR A 80 -8.77 9.00 11.46
CA TYR A 80 -9.40 8.43 10.27
C TYR A 80 -10.90 8.24 10.48
N THR A 81 -11.65 8.54 9.44
CA THR A 81 -13.11 8.35 9.33
C THR A 81 -13.42 7.62 8.03
N ASP A 82 -14.68 7.27 7.80
CA ASP A 82 -15.13 6.67 6.53
C ASP A 82 -14.86 7.61 5.34
N GLU A 83 -14.91 8.93 5.53
CA GLU A 83 -14.58 9.91 4.51
C GLU A 83 -13.11 9.83 4.08
N THR A 84 -12.21 9.48 4.99
CA THR A 84 -10.80 9.29 4.69
C THR A 84 -10.59 8.22 3.63
N PHE A 85 -11.45 7.20 3.58
CA PHE A 85 -11.38 6.16 2.55
C PHE A 85 -11.57 6.74 1.15
N TYR A 86 -12.55 7.60 0.95
CA TYR A 86 -12.82 8.20 -0.36
C TYR A 86 -11.72 9.17 -0.80
N ILE A 87 -11.11 9.86 0.16
CA ILE A 87 -9.92 10.69 -0.11
C ILE A 87 -8.76 9.80 -0.57
N PHE A 88 -8.47 8.73 0.14
CA PHE A 88 -7.38 7.81 -0.18
C PHE A 88 -7.65 7.03 -1.47
N GLU A 89 -8.88 6.64 -1.74
CA GLU A 89 -9.25 6.02 -3.01
C GLU A 89 -9.04 6.98 -4.19
N ARG A 90 -9.40 8.26 -4.02
CA ARG A 90 -9.10 9.29 -5.01
C ARG A 90 -7.59 9.46 -5.22
N TRP A 91 -6.79 9.44 -4.14
CA TRP A 91 -5.33 9.51 -4.25
C TRP A 91 -4.76 8.30 -4.99
N LEU A 92 -5.22 7.10 -4.68
CA LEU A 92 -4.85 5.89 -5.39
C LEU A 92 -5.07 6.02 -6.91
N LYS A 93 -6.23 6.52 -7.30
CA LYS A 93 -6.62 6.66 -8.71
C LYS A 93 -5.91 7.83 -9.42
N LYS A 94 -5.57 8.91 -8.70
CA LYS A 94 -5.02 10.15 -9.29
C LYS A 94 -3.50 10.20 -9.27
N TYR A 95 -2.87 9.70 -8.21
CA TYR A 95 -1.46 9.98 -7.94
C TYR A 95 -0.55 8.74 -8.00
N VAL A 96 -1.09 7.55 -7.85
CA VAL A 96 -0.26 6.33 -7.92
C VAL A 96 0.08 6.01 -9.37
N THR A 97 1.35 6.18 -9.71
CA THR A 97 1.88 5.96 -11.08
C THR A 97 3.02 4.96 -11.12
N GLY A 98 3.44 4.44 -9.97
CA GLY A 98 4.53 3.50 -9.83
C GLY A 98 4.29 2.44 -8.76
N TRP A 99 5.05 1.35 -8.84
CA TRP A 99 4.95 0.29 -7.83
C TRP A 99 5.40 0.77 -6.44
N GLY A 100 6.37 1.68 -6.38
CA GLY A 100 6.83 2.27 -5.12
C GLY A 100 5.74 3.06 -4.41
N ASP A 101 5.00 3.89 -5.16
CA ASP A 101 3.86 4.66 -4.62
C ASP A 101 2.75 3.74 -4.14
N CYS A 102 2.37 2.77 -4.99
CA CYS A 102 1.32 1.81 -4.67
C CYS A 102 1.65 1.02 -3.40
N ASP A 103 2.87 0.50 -3.32
CA ASP A 103 3.29 -0.35 -2.21
C ASP A 103 3.44 0.45 -0.92
N ASP A 104 4.05 1.65 -0.99
CA ASP A 104 4.21 2.50 0.19
C ASP A 104 2.84 2.95 0.75
N PHE A 105 1.97 3.45 -0.11
CA PHE A 105 0.66 3.92 0.30
C PHE A 105 -0.21 2.80 0.87
N CYS A 106 -0.32 1.68 0.14
CA CYS A 106 -1.19 0.56 0.51
C CYS A 106 -0.68 -0.22 1.72
N THR A 107 0.64 -0.35 1.92
CA THR A 107 1.17 -1.08 3.08
C THR A 107 1.34 -0.22 4.34
N HIS A 108 0.94 1.05 4.30
CA HIS A 108 0.98 1.99 5.43
C HIS A 108 -0.38 2.69 5.63
N ALA A 109 -0.56 3.90 5.10
CA ALA A 109 -1.71 4.75 5.42
C ALA A 109 -3.04 4.11 5.02
N PHE A 110 -3.16 3.61 3.81
CA PHE A 110 -4.42 3.03 3.33
C PHE A 110 -4.69 1.65 3.97
N GLY A 111 -3.66 0.84 4.14
CA GLY A 111 -3.80 -0.45 4.83
C GLY A 111 -4.13 -0.29 6.31
N GLU A 112 -3.61 0.73 7.00
CA GLU A 112 -4.00 1.05 8.37
C GLU A 112 -5.48 1.41 8.44
N LEU A 113 -5.99 2.23 7.52
CA LEU A 113 -7.41 2.58 7.49
C LEU A 113 -8.28 1.33 7.32
N LEU A 114 -7.94 0.44 6.38
CA LEU A 114 -8.65 -0.82 6.20
C LEU A 114 -8.59 -1.71 7.43
N SER A 115 -7.45 -1.71 8.16
CA SER A 115 -7.30 -2.48 9.41
C SER A 115 -8.14 -1.95 10.56
N GLN A 116 -8.54 -0.68 10.52
CA GLN A 116 -9.44 -0.06 11.50
C GLN A 116 -10.91 -0.30 11.15
N ASN A 117 -11.23 -0.42 9.86
CA ASN A 117 -12.60 -0.62 9.38
C ASN A 117 -12.62 -1.69 8.27
N ASN A 118 -12.76 -2.96 8.66
CA ASN A 118 -12.80 -4.09 7.72
C ASN A 118 -14.05 -4.08 6.83
N SER A 119 -15.13 -3.36 7.18
CA SER A 119 -16.34 -3.26 6.36
C SER A 119 -16.09 -2.61 4.99
N LEU A 120 -14.98 -1.85 4.86
CA LEU A 120 -14.53 -1.25 3.60
C LEU A 120 -13.96 -2.28 2.61
N PHE A 121 -13.83 -3.55 3.02
CA PHE A 121 -13.31 -4.60 2.15
C PHE A 121 -14.14 -4.80 0.87
N ASN A 122 -15.45 -4.61 0.94
CA ASN A 122 -16.31 -4.71 -0.25
C ASN A 122 -15.93 -3.70 -1.34
N GLN A 123 -15.54 -2.47 -0.98
CA GLN A 123 -15.05 -1.47 -1.92
C GLN A 123 -13.69 -1.90 -2.52
N VAL A 124 -12.83 -2.53 -1.71
CA VAL A 124 -11.55 -3.06 -2.19
C VAL A 124 -11.76 -4.20 -3.21
N ILE A 125 -12.79 -5.04 -3.01
CA ILE A 125 -13.15 -6.09 -3.98
C ILE A 125 -13.47 -5.48 -5.35
N GLU A 126 -14.19 -4.36 -5.41
CA GLU A 126 -14.54 -3.70 -6.68
C GLU A 126 -13.29 -3.22 -7.46
N TRP A 127 -12.19 -2.90 -6.77
CA TRP A 127 -10.94 -2.50 -7.43
C TRP A 127 -10.34 -3.59 -8.32
N THR A 128 -10.66 -4.85 -8.09
CA THR A 128 -10.17 -5.97 -8.93
C THR A 128 -10.61 -5.89 -10.38
N ASN A 129 -11.70 -5.14 -10.67
CA ASN A 129 -12.25 -4.93 -12.01
C ASN A 129 -11.86 -3.57 -12.62
N HIS A 130 -11.05 -2.77 -11.91
CA HIS A 130 -10.70 -1.41 -12.37
C HIS A 130 -9.84 -1.46 -13.65
N PRO A 131 -10.03 -0.56 -14.62
CA PRO A 131 -9.23 -0.54 -15.85
C PRO A 131 -7.74 -0.27 -15.59
N ASP A 132 -7.41 0.55 -14.60
CA ASP A 132 -6.05 0.82 -14.20
C ASP A 132 -5.48 -0.34 -13.36
N PHE A 133 -4.38 -0.91 -13.83
CA PHE A 133 -3.72 -2.03 -13.14
C PHE A 133 -3.09 -1.64 -11.79
N TRP A 134 -2.78 -0.35 -11.55
CA TRP A 134 -2.32 0.08 -10.23
C TRP A 134 -3.40 -0.07 -9.18
N VAL A 135 -4.66 0.25 -9.54
CA VAL A 135 -5.82 0.06 -8.66
C VAL A 135 -6.08 -1.43 -8.43
N ARG A 136 -6.00 -2.27 -9.49
CA ARG A 136 -6.11 -3.72 -9.34
C ARG A 136 -4.98 -4.30 -8.47
N ARG A 137 -3.74 -3.82 -8.63
CA ARG A 137 -2.63 -4.21 -7.73
C ARG A 137 -2.91 -3.80 -6.29
N ALA A 138 -3.40 -2.59 -6.08
CA ALA A 138 -3.72 -2.07 -4.76
C ALA A 138 -4.75 -2.94 -4.03
N ALA A 139 -5.71 -3.55 -4.73
CA ALA A 139 -6.68 -4.47 -4.12
C ALA A 139 -6.02 -5.62 -3.35
N ALA A 140 -4.90 -6.13 -3.85
CA ALA A 140 -4.14 -7.16 -3.13
C ALA A 140 -3.16 -6.56 -2.10
N VAL A 141 -2.43 -5.51 -2.46
CA VAL A 141 -1.33 -4.98 -1.64
C VAL A 141 -1.85 -4.31 -0.36
N ILE A 142 -3.05 -3.70 -0.40
CA ILE A 142 -3.65 -3.07 0.78
C ILE A 142 -3.93 -4.07 1.91
N LEU A 143 -4.19 -5.35 1.59
CA LEU A 143 -4.45 -6.39 2.57
C LEU A 143 -3.20 -6.80 3.36
N ILE A 144 -2.00 -6.49 2.87
CA ILE A 144 -0.74 -6.85 3.52
C ILE A 144 -0.65 -6.22 4.91
N TYR A 145 -1.10 -4.99 5.08
CA TYR A 145 -1.03 -4.30 6.37
C TYR A 145 -1.96 -4.92 7.43
N PRO A 146 -3.28 -5.06 7.19
CA PRO A 146 -4.18 -5.70 8.15
C PRO A 146 -3.78 -7.16 8.44
N ILE A 147 -3.32 -7.93 7.45
CA ILE A 147 -2.80 -9.29 7.67
C ILE A 147 -1.62 -9.27 8.64
N LYS A 148 -0.59 -8.44 8.39
CA LYS A 148 0.57 -8.32 9.30
C LYS A 148 0.20 -7.89 10.71
N LYS A 149 -0.89 -7.16 10.88
CA LYS A 149 -1.39 -6.70 12.20
C LYS A 149 -2.35 -7.67 12.86
N GLY A 150 -2.74 -8.76 12.20
CA GLY A 150 -3.78 -9.66 12.69
C GLY A 150 -5.17 -9.01 12.78
N LYS A 151 -5.44 -7.98 11.98
CA LYS A 151 -6.66 -7.18 11.98
C LYS A 151 -7.39 -7.31 10.65
N PHE A 152 -7.86 -8.52 10.34
CA PHE A 152 -8.55 -8.83 9.07
C PHE A 152 -9.67 -9.87 9.25
N GLN A 153 -10.42 -9.79 10.38
CA GLN A 153 -11.43 -10.79 10.76
C GLN A 153 -12.56 -10.91 9.73
N ASP A 154 -12.95 -9.78 9.14
CA ASP A 154 -14.04 -9.71 8.14
C ASP A 154 -13.48 -9.60 6.70
N ILE A 155 -12.20 -9.89 6.52
CA ILE A 155 -11.52 -9.84 5.22
C ILE A 155 -11.14 -11.28 4.84
N ASP A 156 -11.62 -11.75 3.69
CA ASP A 156 -11.12 -12.97 3.07
C ASP A 156 -10.16 -12.66 1.92
N PRO A 157 -8.82 -12.80 2.15
CA PRO A 157 -7.82 -12.51 1.12
C PRO A 157 -7.91 -13.42 -0.11
N PHE A 158 -8.51 -14.62 0.02
CA PHE A 158 -8.64 -15.55 -1.10
C PHE A 158 -9.61 -15.03 -2.16
N ILE A 159 -10.63 -14.25 -1.78
CA ILE A 159 -11.53 -13.58 -2.74
C ILE A 159 -10.73 -12.68 -3.70
N ILE A 160 -9.78 -11.92 -3.18
CA ILE A 160 -8.92 -11.06 -4.02
C ILE A 160 -7.98 -11.91 -4.89
N ALA A 161 -7.41 -12.97 -4.33
CA ALA A 161 -6.54 -13.87 -5.09
C ALA A 161 -7.28 -14.53 -6.25
N ASP A 162 -8.51 -14.99 -6.04
CA ASP A 162 -9.36 -15.61 -7.08
C ASP A 162 -9.69 -14.61 -8.19
N LYS A 163 -10.12 -13.42 -7.83
CA LYS A 163 -10.47 -12.36 -8.80
C LYS A 163 -9.28 -11.89 -9.64
N LEU A 164 -8.09 -11.85 -9.08
CA LEU A 164 -6.87 -11.40 -9.75
C LEU A 164 -6.05 -12.55 -10.35
N MET A 165 -6.48 -13.79 -10.19
CA MET A 165 -5.67 -14.97 -10.56
C MET A 165 -5.22 -14.95 -12.03
N GLN A 166 -6.07 -14.52 -12.95
CA GLN A 166 -5.81 -14.46 -14.38
C GLN A 166 -5.63 -13.02 -14.90
N ASP A 167 -5.21 -12.09 -14.02
CA ASP A 167 -4.95 -10.73 -14.46
C ASP A 167 -3.85 -10.70 -15.54
N SER A 168 -4.03 -9.86 -16.55
CA SER A 168 -3.09 -9.73 -17.66
C SER A 168 -1.78 -9.02 -17.28
N HIS A 169 -1.77 -8.25 -16.17
CA HIS A 169 -0.63 -7.43 -15.81
C HIS A 169 0.27 -8.10 -14.75
N HIS A 170 1.55 -8.29 -15.09
CA HIS A 170 2.50 -9.01 -14.24
C HIS A 170 2.70 -8.40 -12.83
N LEU A 171 2.53 -7.07 -12.66
CA LEU A 171 2.64 -6.41 -11.35
C LEU A 171 1.42 -6.72 -10.47
N VAL A 172 0.24 -6.91 -11.05
CA VAL A 172 -0.95 -7.38 -10.32
C VAL A 172 -0.74 -8.81 -9.85
N LEU A 173 -0.26 -9.68 -10.75
CA LEU A 173 0.07 -11.07 -10.43
C LEU A 173 1.09 -11.19 -9.29
N LYS A 174 2.14 -10.35 -9.31
CA LYS A 174 3.11 -10.26 -8.20
C LYS A 174 2.47 -9.73 -6.91
N GLY A 175 1.52 -8.79 -7.03
CA GLY A 175 0.84 -8.18 -5.88
C GLY A 175 0.06 -9.21 -5.07
N TYR A 176 -0.82 -9.99 -5.68
CA TYR A 176 -1.57 -11.01 -4.92
C TYR A 176 -0.67 -12.19 -4.48
N GLY A 177 0.34 -12.54 -5.27
CA GLY A 177 1.35 -13.51 -4.82
C GLY A 177 2.08 -13.04 -3.54
N TRP A 178 2.41 -11.76 -3.44
CA TRP A 178 2.99 -11.17 -2.24
C TRP A 178 2.00 -11.16 -1.06
N MET A 179 0.75 -10.82 -1.30
CA MET A 179 -0.30 -10.91 -0.29
C MET A 179 -0.41 -12.33 0.29
N LEU A 180 -0.49 -13.36 -0.58
CA LEU A 180 -0.51 -14.77 -0.16
C LEU A 180 0.76 -15.19 0.60
N LYS A 181 1.94 -14.73 0.18
CA LYS A 181 3.19 -14.92 0.93
C LYS A 181 3.11 -14.35 2.34
N VAL A 182 2.51 -13.17 2.53
CA VAL A 182 2.35 -12.57 3.85
C VAL A 182 1.32 -13.33 4.66
N LEU A 183 0.21 -13.72 4.05
CA LEU A 183 -0.84 -14.52 4.68
C LEU A 183 -0.30 -15.88 5.17
N SER A 184 0.57 -16.51 4.41
CA SER A 184 1.18 -17.81 4.80
C SER A 184 2.02 -17.74 6.08
N SER A 185 2.38 -16.55 6.54
CA SER A 185 3.09 -16.40 7.83
C SER A 185 2.14 -16.49 9.03
N ILE A 186 0.83 -16.44 8.81
CA ILE A 186 -0.21 -16.41 9.85
C ILE A 186 -1.16 -17.60 9.66
N GLN A 187 -1.55 -17.90 8.43
CA GLN A 187 -2.48 -18.96 8.04
C GLN A 187 -1.79 -19.91 7.03
N LYS A 188 -0.72 -20.57 7.48
CA LYS A 188 0.13 -21.39 6.59
C LYS A 188 -0.65 -22.52 5.93
N ASP A 189 -1.43 -23.26 6.72
CA ASP A 189 -2.13 -24.46 6.22
C ASP A 189 -3.27 -24.12 5.26
N GLU A 190 -3.95 -23.00 5.50
CA GLU A 190 -5.00 -22.49 4.59
C GLU A 190 -4.40 -22.08 3.25
N VAL A 191 -3.30 -21.31 3.29
CA VAL A 191 -2.59 -20.89 2.07
C VAL A 191 -2.02 -22.12 1.35
N TYR A 192 -1.45 -23.10 2.05
CA TYR A 192 -0.95 -24.32 1.43
C TYR A 192 -2.06 -25.07 0.68
N ARG A 193 -3.21 -25.27 1.33
CA ARG A 193 -4.38 -25.93 0.70
C ARG A 193 -4.87 -25.17 -0.52
N TYR A 194 -4.98 -23.85 -0.40
CA TYR A 194 -5.36 -22.99 -1.54
C TYR A 194 -4.39 -23.14 -2.71
N LEU A 195 -3.08 -23.13 -2.44
CA LEU A 195 -2.06 -23.29 -3.48
C LEU A 195 -2.08 -24.69 -4.12
N VAL A 196 -2.28 -25.75 -3.35
CA VAL A 196 -2.40 -27.14 -3.89
C VAL A 196 -3.56 -27.22 -4.88
N ILE A 197 -4.71 -26.64 -4.55
CA ILE A 197 -5.90 -26.65 -5.40
C ILE A 197 -5.67 -25.85 -6.68
N ASN A 198 -4.99 -24.70 -6.58
CA ASN A 198 -4.89 -23.73 -7.66
C ASN A 198 -3.58 -23.77 -8.45
N LYS A 199 -2.55 -24.55 -8.04
CA LYS A 199 -1.19 -24.52 -8.61
C LYS A 199 -1.14 -24.72 -10.12
N ASN A 200 -2.09 -25.47 -10.69
CA ASN A 200 -2.12 -25.80 -12.12
C ASN A 200 -2.67 -24.66 -12.99
N VAL A 201 -3.52 -23.80 -12.41
CA VAL A 201 -4.15 -22.67 -13.10
C VAL A 201 -3.54 -21.33 -12.73
N MET A 202 -2.87 -21.27 -11.56
CA MET A 202 -2.22 -20.06 -11.07
C MET A 202 -0.99 -19.70 -11.90
N PRO A 203 -0.83 -18.43 -12.34
CA PRO A 203 0.37 -17.99 -13.03
C PRO A 203 1.64 -18.26 -12.22
N ARG A 204 2.66 -18.77 -12.89
CA ARG A 204 3.93 -19.18 -12.23
C ARG A 204 4.61 -18.05 -11.46
N VAL A 205 4.45 -16.81 -11.91
CA VAL A 205 5.01 -15.65 -11.19
C VAL A 205 4.35 -15.47 -9.84
N SER A 206 3.02 -15.57 -9.76
CA SER A 206 2.28 -15.44 -8.51
C SER A 206 2.57 -16.60 -7.56
N LEU A 207 2.59 -17.83 -8.10
CA LEU A 207 2.92 -19.03 -7.32
C LEU A 207 4.31 -18.91 -6.68
N ARG A 208 5.32 -18.48 -7.46
CA ARG A 208 6.69 -18.29 -6.93
C ARG A 208 6.74 -17.27 -5.78
N TYR A 209 5.98 -16.18 -5.87
CA TYR A 209 5.88 -15.23 -4.78
C TYR A 209 5.19 -15.83 -3.55
N ALA A 210 4.05 -16.49 -3.76
CA ALA A 210 3.25 -17.05 -2.68
C ALA A 210 4.01 -18.11 -1.85
N ILE A 211 4.82 -18.95 -2.52
CA ILE A 211 5.53 -20.06 -1.85
C ILE A 211 6.85 -19.65 -1.19
N GLU A 212 7.27 -18.40 -1.27
CA GLU A 212 8.62 -17.97 -0.86
C GLU A 212 8.98 -18.39 0.58
N LYS A 213 8.00 -18.42 1.48
CA LYS A 213 8.19 -18.77 2.91
C LYS A 213 7.96 -20.25 3.25
N PHE A 214 7.58 -21.07 2.28
CA PHE A 214 7.41 -22.51 2.47
C PHE A 214 8.76 -23.24 2.52
N SER A 215 8.80 -24.43 3.10
CA SER A 215 9.99 -25.30 3.14
C SER A 215 10.40 -25.74 1.72
N LYS A 216 11.60 -26.31 1.61
CA LYS A 216 12.08 -26.84 0.32
C LYS A 216 11.17 -27.94 -0.21
N ASP A 217 10.74 -28.87 0.64
CA ASP A 217 9.89 -29.99 0.26
C ASP A 217 8.51 -29.54 -0.17
N GLU A 218 7.88 -28.61 0.58
CA GLU A 218 6.61 -28.01 0.20
C GLU A 218 6.70 -27.26 -1.16
N LYS A 219 7.81 -26.55 -1.40
CA LYS A 219 8.04 -25.86 -2.68
C LYS A 219 8.15 -26.85 -3.84
N VAL A 220 8.78 -28.00 -3.65
CA VAL A 220 8.85 -29.05 -4.69
C VAL A 220 7.43 -29.48 -5.05
N ILE A 221 6.63 -29.87 -4.07
CA ILE A 221 5.24 -30.32 -4.28
C ILE A 221 4.38 -29.25 -4.98
N LEU A 222 4.49 -27.99 -4.54
CA LEU A 222 3.70 -26.89 -5.10
C LEU A 222 4.18 -26.48 -6.51
N MET A 223 5.44 -26.74 -6.85
CA MET A 223 5.99 -26.40 -8.17
C MET A 223 5.88 -27.53 -9.21
N GLU A 224 5.56 -28.76 -8.77
CA GLU A 224 5.23 -29.87 -9.68
C GLU A 224 3.93 -29.55 -10.43
N LYS A 225 3.91 -29.95 -11.72
CA LYS A 225 2.70 -29.85 -12.57
C LYS A 225 1.84 -31.09 -12.44
#